data_3121e8df7a6e6bec5eafd4794b23d9be
#
_entry.id   3121e8df7a6e6bec5eafd4794b23d9be
#
_cell.length_a   1.000
_cell.length_b   1.000
_cell.length_c   1.000
_cell.angle_alpha   90.00
_cell.angle_beta   90.00
_cell.angle_gamma   90.00
#
_symmetry.space_group_name_H-M   'P 1'
#
loop_
_entity.id
_entity.type
_entity.pdbx_description
1 polymer ?
#
loop_
_entity_poly.entity_id
_entity_poly.type
_entity_poly.pdbx_seq_one_letter_code
_entity_poly.pdbx_strand_id
1 'polypeptide(L)'
;MKIACIGGGPAGLYFALLMKRANPEHDVTVIERNRPYDTFGWGVVFSDQTLGNLQAADPVTAGKILDAFNHWDDIEVNIRGHRIVSSGHGFCGIGRKHLLNILQARCEELGVKLVFETDVTNVEDHADADLVIASDGLNSRIRTRFESTYRPDIDTRDCRFVWLGTHKLFEAFTFAFEETEHGWMQAHAYRFDRETSTFIVEMPDRVWRAAGFETMSKEQAIAYCEKIFGRYLDGHSLMSNATHLRGSAQWIQFPRVVCESWVHYGGKDRRTPIVLMGDAAHTAHFSIGSG
;
A
#
# COMPACT_ATOMS: atom_id res chain seq x y z
N MET A 1 21.32 -11.16 17.05
CA MET A 1 21.52 -11.00 15.60
C MET A 1 21.51 -9.53 15.26
N LYS A 2 22.35 -9.13 14.29
CA LYS A 2 22.30 -7.81 13.66
C LYS A 2 21.43 -7.90 12.40
N ILE A 3 20.36 -7.13 12.33
CA ILE A 3 19.35 -7.20 11.26
C ILE A 3 19.21 -5.81 10.63
N ALA A 4 19.32 -5.73 9.31
CA ALA A 4 19.08 -4.52 8.54
C ALA A 4 17.81 -4.68 7.69
N CYS A 5 16.80 -3.82 7.92
CA CYS A 5 15.60 -3.75 7.10
C CYS A 5 15.70 -2.54 6.17
N ILE A 6 15.73 -2.78 4.87
CA ILE A 6 15.83 -1.73 3.84
C ILE A 6 14.43 -1.44 3.33
N GLY A 7 13.90 -0.27 3.71
CA GLY A 7 12.54 0.18 3.47
C GLY A 7 11.70 0.22 4.76
N GLY A 8 11.26 1.42 5.14
CA GLY A 8 10.41 1.72 6.30
C GLY A 8 8.91 1.71 6.01
N GLY A 9 8.46 0.92 5.03
CA GLY A 9 7.06 0.63 4.80
C GLY A 9 6.47 -0.32 5.84
N PRO A 10 5.15 -0.65 5.77
CA PRO A 10 4.50 -1.51 6.74
C PRO A 10 5.21 -2.85 6.94
N ALA A 11 5.67 -3.49 5.86
CA ALA A 11 6.34 -4.79 5.92
C ALA A 11 7.64 -4.73 6.71
N GLY A 12 8.52 -3.75 6.40
CA GLY A 12 9.81 -3.61 7.09
C GLY A 12 9.66 -3.23 8.56
N LEU A 13 8.79 -2.27 8.87
CA LEU A 13 8.52 -1.85 10.26
C LEU A 13 7.91 -3.00 11.07
N TYR A 14 6.91 -3.70 10.52
CA TYR A 14 6.25 -4.78 11.24
C TYR A 14 7.18 -5.97 11.48
N PHE A 15 7.99 -6.34 10.49
CA PHE A 15 9.03 -7.35 10.68
C PHE A 15 10.02 -6.94 11.77
N ALA A 16 10.52 -5.70 11.72
CA ALA A 16 11.51 -5.21 12.68
C ALA A 16 11.00 -5.26 14.12
N LEU A 17 9.76 -4.80 14.36
CA LEU A 17 9.16 -4.84 15.68
C LEU A 17 8.95 -6.27 16.19
N LEU A 18 8.53 -7.21 15.31
CA LEU A 18 8.34 -8.61 15.68
C LEU A 18 9.68 -9.28 16.04
N MET A 19 10.74 -8.99 15.31
CA MET A 19 12.08 -9.50 15.64
C MET A 19 12.57 -9.00 17.00
N LYS A 20 12.34 -7.72 17.31
CA LYS A 20 12.69 -7.12 18.60
C LYS A 20 11.86 -7.69 19.74
N ARG A 21 10.57 -7.98 19.49
CA ARG A 21 9.72 -8.68 20.48
C ARG A 21 10.16 -10.11 20.73
N ALA A 22 10.55 -10.83 19.67
CA ALA A 22 11.01 -12.21 19.79
C ALA A 22 12.29 -12.31 20.63
N ASN A 23 13.19 -11.38 20.47
CA ASN A 23 14.39 -11.26 21.31
C ASN A 23 14.86 -9.81 21.39
N PRO A 24 14.74 -9.15 22.57
CA PRO A 24 15.16 -7.79 22.79
C PRO A 24 16.65 -7.52 22.53
N GLU A 25 17.52 -8.56 22.56
CA GLU A 25 18.95 -8.46 22.28
C GLU A 25 19.27 -8.36 20.77
N HIS A 26 18.28 -8.49 19.89
CA HIS A 26 18.51 -8.25 18.47
C HIS A 26 18.84 -6.77 18.21
N ASP A 27 19.91 -6.52 17.46
CA ASP A 27 20.25 -5.20 16.94
C ASP A 27 19.51 -5.03 15.59
N VAL A 28 18.37 -4.36 15.62
CA VAL A 28 17.48 -4.19 14.44
C VAL A 28 17.49 -2.74 14.02
N THR A 29 17.86 -2.50 12.76
CA THR A 29 17.84 -1.18 12.14
C THR A 29 16.91 -1.20 10.93
N VAL A 30 15.99 -0.22 10.84
CA VAL A 30 15.18 0.06 9.65
C VAL A 30 15.73 1.30 8.98
N ILE A 31 15.98 1.24 7.67
CA ILE A 31 16.56 2.32 6.88
C ILE A 31 15.53 2.73 5.83
N GLU A 32 15.09 3.99 5.86
CA GLU A 32 14.04 4.54 5.01
C GLU A 32 14.55 5.81 4.29
N ARG A 33 14.30 5.87 2.98
CA ARG A 33 14.71 7.01 2.14
C ARG A 33 13.89 8.27 2.32
N ASN A 34 12.65 8.14 2.76
CA ASN A 34 11.74 9.26 3.01
C ASN A 34 11.93 9.81 4.43
N ARG A 35 11.31 10.95 4.67
CA ARG A 35 11.23 11.56 6.01
C ARG A 35 10.34 10.74 6.94
N PRO A 36 10.54 10.85 8.27
CA PRO A 36 9.59 10.32 9.23
C PRO A 36 8.19 10.84 8.93
N TYR A 37 7.19 9.97 9.08
CA TYR A 37 5.77 10.31 8.93
C TYR A 37 5.36 10.79 7.52
N ASP A 38 6.24 10.65 6.53
CA ASP A 38 5.93 11.01 5.14
C ASP A 38 5.45 9.78 4.36
N THR A 39 4.28 9.91 3.72
CA THR A 39 3.70 8.88 2.88
C THR A 39 2.69 9.49 1.90
N PHE A 40 2.36 8.74 0.86
CA PHE A 40 1.33 9.09 -0.12
C PHE A 40 0.11 8.17 0.03
N GLY A 41 -0.98 8.55 -0.66
CA GLY A 41 -2.23 7.81 -0.62
C GLY A 41 -3.10 8.19 0.58
N TRP A 42 -4.23 7.55 0.70
CA TRP A 42 -5.27 7.89 1.66
C TRP A 42 -5.44 6.79 2.71
N GLY A 43 -6.49 6.02 2.61
CA GLY A 43 -6.75 4.92 3.51
C GLY A 43 -6.29 3.57 2.95
N VAL A 44 -6.09 2.63 3.83
CA VAL A 44 -5.88 1.20 3.52
C VAL A 44 -6.94 0.38 4.21
N VAL A 45 -7.27 -0.77 3.63
CA VAL A 45 -8.29 -1.70 4.14
C VAL A 45 -7.62 -2.96 4.64
N PHE A 46 -8.11 -3.46 5.78
CA PHE A 46 -7.78 -4.77 6.30
C PHE A 46 -9.03 -5.63 6.43
N SER A 47 -8.88 -6.94 6.20
CA SER A 47 -9.90 -7.91 6.56
C SER A 47 -9.77 -8.33 8.03
N ASP A 48 -10.85 -8.86 8.61
CA ASP A 48 -10.82 -9.42 9.97
C ASP A 48 -9.75 -10.50 10.13
N GLN A 49 -9.48 -11.29 9.08
CA GLN A 49 -8.41 -12.28 9.09
C GLN A 49 -7.04 -11.63 9.30
N THR A 50 -6.77 -10.53 8.62
CA THR A 50 -5.50 -9.79 8.78
C THR A 50 -5.38 -9.23 10.19
N LEU A 51 -6.47 -8.69 10.73
CA LEU A 51 -6.52 -8.20 12.12
C LEU A 51 -6.27 -9.30 13.14
N GLY A 52 -6.86 -10.48 12.94
CA GLY A 52 -6.63 -11.65 13.78
C GLY A 52 -5.15 -12.06 13.80
N ASN A 53 -4.49 -12.01 12.64
CA ASN A 53 -3.05 -12.29 12.53
C ASN A 53 -2.20 -11.23 13.28
N LEU A 54 -2.55 -9.95 13.14
CA LEU A 54 -1.88 -8.86 13.87
C LEU A 54 -2.07 -9.02 15.39
N GLN A 55 -3.29 -9.34 15.82
CA GLN A 55 -3.62 -9.56 17.24
C GLN A 55 -2.83 -10.73 17.83
N ALA A 56 -2.69 -11.82 17.10
CA ALA A 56 -1.89 -12.97 17.52
C ALA A 56 -0.39 -12.66 17.61
N ALA A 57 0.12 -11.86 16.66
CA ALA A 57 1.54 -11.56 16.57
C ALA A 57 1.98 -10.44 17.52
N ASP A 58 1.27 -9.31 17.60
CA ASP A 58 1.50 -8.21 18.56
C ASP A 58 0.19 -7.55 19.02
N PRO A 59 -0.41 -8.03 20.12
CA PRO A 59 -1.66 -7.48 20.65
C PRO A 59 -1.61 -5.98 20.93
N VAL A 60 -0.44 -5.43 21.28
CA VAL A 60 -0.27 -4.00 21.59
C VAL A 60 -0.43 -3.17 20.32
N THR A 61 0.28 -3.54 19.26
CA THR A 61 0.14 -2.87 17.96
C THR A 61 -1.27 -3.05 17.40
N ALA A 62 -1.81 -4.27 17.46
CA ALA A 62 -3.15 -4.55 16.98
C ALA A 62 -4.21 -3.73 17.73
N GLY A 63 -4.09 -3.58 19.04
CA GLY A 63 -4.98 -2.71 19.84
C GLY A 63 -4.95 -1.26 19.36
N LYS A 64 -3.76 -0.67 19.20
CA LYS A 64 -3.61 0.71 18.69
C LYS A 64 -4.19 0.88 17.28
N ILE A 65 -4.04 -0.13 16.43
CA ILE A 65 -4.61 -0.15 15.09
C ILE A 65 -6.14 -0.24 15.16
N LEU A 66 -6.69 -1.15 15.97
CA LEU A 66 -8.14 -1.32 16.16
C LEU A 66 -8.82 -0.05 16.70
N ASP A 67 -8.18 0.64 17.64
CA ASP A 67 -8.69 1.90 18.20
C ASP A 67 -8.77 3.04 17.14
N ALA A 68 -7.98 2.93 16.09
CA ALA A 68 -7.90 3.91 15.00
C ALA A 68 -8.76 3.55 13.78
N PHE A 69 -9.34 2.37 13.73
CA PHE A 69 -10.11 1.89 12.58
C PHE A 69 -11.51 2.46 12.47
N ASN A 70 -11.97 2.55 11.23
CA ASN A 70 -13.38 2.60 10.89
C ASN A 70 -13.79 1.22 10.37
N HIS A 71 -14.72 0.57 11.05
CA HIS A 71 -15.22 -0.76 10.71
C HIS A 71 -16.52 -0.69 9.91
N TRP A 72 -16.71 -1.61 8.97
CA TRP A 72 -17.96 -1.84 8.25
C TRP A 72 -18.07 -3.30 7.82
N ASP A 73 -19.31 -3.79 7.73
CA ASP A 73 -19.61 -5.18 7.36
C ASP A 73 -20.08 -5.34 5.93
N ASP A 74 -20.47 -4.25 5.29
CA ASP A 74 -21.16 -4.27 4.03
C ASP A 74 -20.21 -4.02 2.85
N ILE A 75 -20.46 -4.76 1.77
CA ILE A 75 -20.00 -4.45 0.42
C ILE A 75 -21.20 -3.96 -0.37
N GLU A 76 -21.08 -2.81 -0.99
CA GLU A 76 -22.08 -2.23 -1.86
C GLU A 76 -21.57 -2.21 -3.31
N VAL A 77 -22.37 -2.74 -4.23
CA VAL A 77 -22.08 -2.71 -5.66
C VAL A 77 -23.18 -1.94 -6.38
N ASN A 78 -22.78 -0.89 -7.09
CA ASN A 78 -23.64 -0.08 -7.92
C ASN A 78 -23.28 -0.28 -9.39
N ILE A 79 -24.22 -0.79 -10.19
CA ILE A 79 -24.04 -1.06 -11.60
C ILE A 79 -25.35 -0.85 -12.36
N ARG A 80 -25.32 -0.09 -13.46
CA ARG A 80 -26.50 0.17 -14.32
C ARG A 80 -27.75 0.62 -13.55
N GLY A 81 -27.57 1.46 -12.50
CA GLY A 81 -28.66 1.94 -11.67
C GLY A 81 -29.15 0.94 -10.61
N HIS A 82 -28.64 -0.27 -10.58
CA HIS A 82 -28.91 -1.25 -9.53
C HIS A 82 -27.94 -1.09 -8.39
N ARG A 83 -28.46 -1.17 -7.15
CA ARG A 83 -27.69 -1.19 -5.92
C ARG A 83 -27.84 -2.56 -5.27
N ILE A 84 -26.74 -3.24 -5.05
CA ILE A 84 -26.67 -4.57 -4.44
C ILE A 84 -25.82 -4.44 -3.18
N VAL A 85 -26.31 -4.94 -2.05
CA VAL A 85 -25.59 -4.93 -0.78
C VAL A 85 -25.42 -6.35 -0.29
N SER A 86 -24.22 -6.69 0.14
CA SER A 86 -23.88 -7.94 0.80
C SER A 86 -23.24 -7.64 2.13
N SER A 87 -23.72 -8.27 3.20
CA SER A 87 -23.31 -8.00 4.60
C SER A 87 -22.49 -9.14 5.20
N GLY A 88 -21.83 -8.87 6.32
CA GLY A 88 -21.09 -9.88 7.09
C GLY A 88 -19.68 -10.15 6.59
N HIS A 89 -19.04 -9.17 5.96
CA HIS A 89 -17.69 -9.32 5.40
C HIS A 89 -16.55 -8.91 6.34
N GLY A 90 -16.80 -8.03 7.31
CA GLY A 90 -15.81 -7.60 8.30
C GLY A 90 -14.58 -6.92 7.68
N PHE A 91 -14.69 -5.62 7.38
CA PHE A 91 -13.59 -4.80 6.89
C PHE A 91 -13.30 -3.63 7.82
N CYS A 92 -12.05 -3.20 7.80
CA CYS A 92 -11.60 -2.03 8.57
C CYS A 92 -10.73 -1.13 7.71
N GLY A 93 -10.98 0.18 7.79
CA GLY A 93 -10.19 1.21 7.13
C GLY A 93 -9.39 2.06 8.11
N ILE A 94 -8.13 2.33 7.77
CA ILE A 94 -7.26 3.24 8.52
C ILE A 94 -6.50 4.15 7.56
N GLY A 95 -6.24 5.38 7.95
CA GLY A 95 -5.34 6.25 7.21
C GLY A 95 -3.94 5.65 7.11
N ARG A 96 -3.38 5.55 5.91
CA ARG A 96 -2.05 4.96 5.68
C ARG A 96 -0.96 5.64 6.51
N LYS A 97 -1.02 6.96 6.64
CA LYS A 97 -0.11 7.74 7.49
C LYS A 97 -0.25 7.35 8.95
N HIS A 98 -1.47 7.18 9.43
CA HIS A 98 -1.73 6.80 10.82
C HIS A 98 -1.19 5.39 11.12
N LEU A 99 -1.41 4.43 10.22
CA LEU A 99 -0.83 3.10 10.34
C LEU A 99 0.69 3.13 10.46
N LEU A 100 1.37 3.88 9.57
CA LEU A 100 2.83 4.01 9.64
C LEU A 100 3.30 4.65 10.94
N ASN A 101 2.60 5.66 11.44
CA ASN A 101 2.92 6.32 12.71
C ASN A 101 2.82 5.33 13.88
N ILE A 102 1.78 4.48 13.92
CA ILE A 102 1.62 3.44 14.95
C ILE A 102 2.79 2.46 14.89
N LEU A 103 3.17 2.00 13.69
CA LEU A 103 4.27 1.05 13.52
C LEU A 103 5.64 1.67 13.88
N GLN A 104 5.90 2.91 13.48
CA GLN A 104 7.14 3.63 13.80
C GLN A 104 7.26 3.84 15.33
N ALA A 105 6.22 4.36 15.97
CA ALA A 105 6.21 4.54 17.42
C ALA A 105 6.42 3.20 18.16
N ARG A 106 5.83 2.12 17.67
CA ARG A 106 6.02 0.80 18.27
C ARG A 106 7.47 0.28 18.09
N CYS A 107 8.06 0.52 16.95
CA CYS A 107 9.47 0.21 16.71
C CYS A 107 10.37 0.95 17.69
N GLU A 108 10.15 2.24 17.90
CA GLU A 108 10.90 3.06 18.85
C GLU A 108 10.73 2.57 20.30
N GLU A 109 9.50 2.27 20.73
CA GLU A 109 9.19 1.70 22.05
C GLU A 109 9.96 0.40 22.32
N LEU A 110 10.18 -0.42 21.30
CA LEU A 110 10.88 -1.69 21.40
C LEU A 110 12.40 -1.56 21.21
N GLY A 111 12.91 -0.36 20.90
CA GLY A 111 14.31 -0.12 20.67
C GLY A 111 14.82 -0.55 19.30
N VAL A 112 13.96 -0.57 18.28
CA VAL A 112 14.37 -0.65 16.87
C VAL A 112 14.98 0.70 16.48
N LYS A 113 16.15 0.68 15.84
CA LYS A 113 16.77 1.89 15.31
C LYS A 113 16.13 2.27 13.99
N LEU A 114 15.53 3.46 13.91
CA LEU A 114 14.95 4.02 12.69
C LEU A 114 15.91 5.07 12.10
N VAL A 115 16.31 4.87 10.84
CA VAL A 115 17.21 5.76 10.10
C VAL A 115 16.45 6.26 8.87
N PHE A 116 16.04 7.52 8.89
CA PHE A 116 15.30 8.16 7.82
C PHE A 116 16.21 8.96 6.87
N GLU A 117 15.64 9.42 5.75
CA GLU A 117 16.32 10.23 4.72
C GLU A 117 17.60 9.58 4.18
N THR A 118 17.65 8.24 4.25
CA THR A 118 18.81 7.44 3.85
C THR A 118 18.41 6.48 2.73
N ASP A 119 18.86 6.78 1.50
CA ASP A 119 18.61 5.94 0.32
C ASP A 119 19.73 4.89 0.21
N VAL A 120 19.42 3.63 0.45
CA VAL A 120 20.35 2.52 0.30
C VAL A 120 20.53 2.19 -1.17
N THR A 121 21.62 2.66 -1.76
CA THR A 121 21.96 2.38 -3.18
C THR A 121 22.74 1.08 -3.33
N ASN A 122 23.45 0.67 -2.29
CA ASN A 122 24.30 -0.52 -2.29
C ASN A 122 23.99 -1.37 -1.04
N VAL A 123 23.39 -2.54 -1.24
CA VAL A 123 23.05 -3.45 -0.14
C VAL A 123 24.28 -4.08 0.51
N GLU A 124 25.41 -4.10 -0.20
CA GLU A 124 26.67 -4.59 0.33
C GLU A 124 27.21 -3.75 1.50
N ASP A 125 26.79 -2.49 1.64
CA ASP A 125 27.14 -1.64 2.78
C ASP A 125 26.59 -2.19 4.11
N HIS A 126 25.67 -3.16 4.04
CA HIS A 126 25.09 -3.88 5.17
C HIS A 126 25.55 -5.35 5.25
N ALA A 127 26.69 -5.69 4.65
CA ALA A 127 27.24 -7.05 4.67
C ALA A 127 27.71 -7.53 6.05
N ASP A 128 27.81 -6.63 7.02
CA ASP A 128 28.09 -6.91 8.42
C ASP A 128 26.86 -7.34 9.23
N ALA A 129 25.67 -7.26 8.65
CA ALA A 129 24.44 -7.80 9.24
C ALA A 129 24.38 -9.33 9.11
N ASP A 130 23.75 -9.98 10.08
CA ASP A 130 23.46 -11.42 10.02
C ASP A 130 22.32 -11.71 9.04
N LEU A 131 21.43 -10.72 8.84
CA LEU A 131 20.24 -10.81 7.97
C LEU A 131 19.91 -9.44 7.39
N VAL A 132 19.64 -9.38 6.09
CA VAL A 132 19.09 -8.19 5.43
C VAL A 132 17.69 -8.50 4.94
N ILE A 133 16.71 -7.65 5.30
CA ILE A 133 15.35 -7.68 4.79
C ILE A 133 15.21 -6.56 3.75
N ALA A 134 14.93 -6.95 2.52
CA ALA A 134 14.66 -6.03 1.43
C ALA A 134 13.14 -5.80 1.32
N SER A 135 12.67 -4.74 1.96
CA SER A 135 11.27 -4.27 1.97
C SER A 135 11.14 -2.90 1.28
N ASP A 136 11.97 -2.68 0.25
CA ASP A 136 12.11 -1.43 -0.50
C ASP A 136 11.00 -1.20 -1.54
N GLY A 137 9.94 -2.02 -1.46
CA GLY A 137 8.65 -1.82 -2.13
C GLY A 137 8.63 -2.28 -3.58
N LEU A 138 7.56 -1.87 -4.28
CA LEU A 138 7.22 -2.31 -5.64
C LEU A 138 8.38 -2.17 -6.63
N ASN A 139 9.08 -1.05 -6.59
CA ASN A 139 10.22 -0.74 -7.46
C ASN A 139 11.56 -1.15 -6.83
N SER A 140 11.59 -2.31 -6.17
CA SER A 140 12.77 -2.80 -5.45
C SER A 140 14.03 -2.83 -6.32
N ARG A 141 15.02 -2.06 -5.91
CA ARG A 141 16.37 -2.08 -6.52
C ARG A 141 17.12 -3.35 -6.17
N ILE A 142 16.88 -3.88 -4.98
CA ILE A 142 17.53 -5.11 -4.51
C ILE A 142 17.02 -6.30 -5.32
N ARG A 143 15.71 -6.39 -5.57
CA ARG A 143 15.15 -7.41 -6.47
C ARG A 143 15.78 -7.34 -7.86
N THR A 144 15.86 -6.14 -8.44
CA THR A 144 16.47 -5.93 -9.76
C THR A 144 17.94 -6.30 -9.77
N ARG A 145 18.71 -5.94 -8.74
CA ARG A 145 20.13 -6.25 -8.64
C ARG A 145 20.42 -7.75 -8.64
N PHE A 146 19.57 -8.53 -8.00
CA PHE A 146 19.73 -9.99 -7.88
C PHE A 146 18.63 -10.75 -8.65
N GLU A 147 18.25 -10.20 -9.81
CA GLU A 147 17.18 -10.74 -10.67
C GLU A 147 17.39 -12.22 -11.00
N SER A 148 18.62 -12.62 -11.31
CA SER A 148 18.95 -14.03 -11.62
C SER A 148 18.69 -15.01 -10.48
N THR A 149 18.69 -14.54 -9.22
CA THR A 149 18.37 -15.35 -8.05
C THR A 149 16.87 -15.33 -7.74
N TYR A 150 16.28 -14.14 -7.71
CA TYR A 150 14.86 -13.97 -7.34
C TYR A 150 13.92 -14.38 -8.45
N ARG A 151 14.35 -14.31 -9.70
CA ARG A 151 13.58 -14.65 -10.93
C ARG A 151 12.17 -14.05 -10.88
N PRO A 152 12.06 -12.71 -10.85
CA PRO A 152 10.76 -12.07 -10.78
C PRO A 152 10.00 -12.23 -12.10
N ASP A 153 8.74 -12.62 -12.00
CA ASP A 153 7.73 -12.45 -13.04
C ASP A 153 6.99 -11.13 -12.75
N ILE A 154 7.17 -10.15 -13.63
CA ILE A 154 6.55 -8.83 -13.52
C ILE A 154 5.62 -8.62 -14.71
N ASP A 155 4.32 -8.57 -14.43
CA ASP A 155 3.27 -8.35 -15.42
C ASP A 155 2.50 -7.06 -15.10
N THR A 156 2.66 -6.05 -15.95
CA THR A 156 1.93 -4.79 -15.80
C THR A 156 0.51 -4.94 -16.33
N ARG A 157 -0.48 -4.76 -15.46
CA ARG A 157 -1.88 -4.90 -15.80
C ARG A 157 -2.33 -3.81 -16.77
N ASP A 158 -3.17 -4.21 -17.73
CA ASP A 158 -3.78 -3.30 -18.71
C ASP A 158 -4.95 -2.54 -18.10
N CYS A 159 -4.70 -1.90 -16.99
CA CYS A 159 -5.61 -0.97 -16.33
C CYS A 159 -4.83 0.18 -15.71
N ARG A 160 -5.50 1.32 -15.61
CA ARG A 160 -4.97 2.51 -14.94
C ARG A 160 -5.85 2.86 -13.78
N PHE A 161 -5.24 3.26 -12.68
CA PHE A 161 -5.96 3.75 -11.53
C PHE A 161 -5.38 5.07 -11.02
N VAL A 162 -6.25 5.85 -10.37
CA VAL A 162 -5.88 7.04 -9.61
C VAL A 162 -6.42 6.93 -8.20
N TRP A 163 -5.58 7.24 -7.22
CA TRP A 163 -5.92 7.19 -5.81
C TRP A 163 -6.29 8.57 -5.30
N LEU A 164 -7.58 8.79 -5.14
CA LEU A 164 -8.17 10.04 -4.68
C LEU A 164 -8.77 9.89 -3.27
N GLY A 165 -9.13 11.01 -2.67
CA GLY A 165 -9.89 11.11 -1.45
C GLY A 165 -11.15 11.95 -1.65
N THR A 166 -12.07 11.90 -0.69
CA THR A 166 -13.26 12.75 -0.65
C THR A 166 -13.77 12.90 0.78
N HIS A 167 -14.46 14.02 1.06
CA HIS A 167 -15.19 14.20 2.33
C HIS A 167 -16.57 13.52 2.34
N LYS A 168 -17.00 12.90 1.22
CA LYS A 168 -18.13 11.98 1.26
C LYS A 168 -17.76 10.77 2.10
N LEU A 169 -18.51 10.51 3.18
CA LEU A 169 -18.32 9.36 4.04
C LEU A 169 -19.13 8.17 3.50
N PHE A 170 -18.42 7.12 3.12
CA PHE A 170 -19.01 5.86 2.67
C PHE A 170 -19.18 4.92 3.87
N GLU A 171 -20.36 4.34 4.03
CA GLU A 171 -20.70 3.44 5.15
C GLU A 171 -20.44 1.97 4.84
N ALA A 172 -20.15 1.66 3.58
CA ALA A 172 -19.81 0.33 3.08
C ALA A 172 -18.56 0.37 2.21
N PHE A 173 -17.96 -0.77 1.95
CA PHE A 173 -16.99 -0.89 0.86
C PHE A 173 -17.75 -0.80 -0.46
N THR A 174 -17.77 0.37 -1.05
CA THR A 174 -18.63 0.71 -2.19
C THR A 174 -17.87 0.56 -3.50
N PHE A 175 -18.42 -0.22 -4.42
CA PHE A 175 -18.00 -0.33 -5.80
C PHE A 175 -19.05 0.32 -6.69
N ALA A 176 -18.63 1.24 -7.56
CA ALA A 176 -19.46 1.92 -8.52
C ALA A 176 -18.94 1.66 -9.94
N PHE A 177 -19.78 1.11 -10.79
CA PHE A 177 -19.46 0.82 -12.19
C PHE A 177 -20.28 1.72 -13.10
N GLU A 178 -19.59 2.54 -13.91
CA GLU A 178 -20.21 3.46 -14.85
C GLU A 178 -19.83 3.13 -16.29
N GLU A 179 -20.82 2.98 -17.15
CA GLU A 179 -20.64 2.81 -18.59
C GLU A 179 -20.57 4.19 -19.24
N THR A 180 -19.46 4.50 -19.88
CA THR A 180 -19.25 5.73 -20.62
C THR A 180 -19.23 5.45 -22.13
N GLU A 181 -19.26 6.48 -22.95
CA GLU A 181 -19.07 6.35 -24.40
C GLU A 181 -17.73 5.71 -24.80
N HIS A 182 -16.74 5.74 -23.91
CA HIS A 182 -15.41 5.15 -24.11
C HIS A 182 -15.27 3.74 -23.53
N GLY A 183 -16.24 3.29 -22.72
CA GLY A 183 -16.26 2.00 -22.04
C GLY A 183 -16.46 2.13 -20.54
N TRP A 184 -16.21 1.02 -19.83
CA TRP A 184 -16.45 0.95 -18.40
C TRP A 184 -15.36 1.62 -17.57
N MET A 185 -15.80 2.41 -16.61
CA MET A 185 -14.99 2.93 -15.50
C MET A 185 -15.54 2.39 -14.19
N GLN A 186 -14.68 2.07 -13.25
CA GLN A 186 -15.09 1.71 -11.89
C GLN A 186 -14.50 2.65 -10.87
N ALA A 187 -15.22 2.87 -9.79
CA ALA A 187 -14.67 3.45 -8.57
C ALA A 187 -14.89 2.50 -7.41
N HIS A 188 -13.94 2.44 -6.47
CA HIS A 188 -14.20 1.84 -5.19
C HIS A 188 -13.83 2.82 -4.08
N ALA A 189 -14.69 2.87 -3.08
CA ALA A 189 -14.62 3.85 -2.02
C ALA A 189 -14.90 3.22 -0.67
N TYR A 190 -14.21 3.71 0.35
CA TYR A 190 -14.37 3.31 1.74
C TYR A 190 -13.86 4.39 2.67
N ARG A 191 -14.51 4.52 3.80
CA ARG A 191 -14.13 5.44 4.85
C ARG A 191 -12.91 4.94 5.60
N PHE A 192 -11.95 5.81 5.92
CA PHE A 192 -10.77 5.44 6.70
C PHE A 192 -10.51 6.32 7.92
N ASP A 193 -11.22 7.44 8.04
CA ASP A 193 -11.23 8.27 9.23
C ASP A 193 -12.60 8.94 9.44
N ARG A 194 -12.68 9.90 10.35
CA ARG A 194 -13.96 10.54 10.72
C ARG A 194 -14.49 11.50 9.65
N GLU A 195 -13.66 11.97 8.75
CA GLU A 195 -13.96 13.05 7.82
C GLU A 195 -13.68 12.70 6.36
N THR A 196 -13.00 11.56 6.11
CA THR A 196 -12.46 11.27 4.78
C THR A 196 -12.69 9.82 4.37
N SER A 197 -12.98 9.65 3.10
CA SER A 197 -12.98 8.35 2.42
C SER A 197 -11.94 8.32 1.32
N THR A 198 -11.37 7.15 1.10
CA THR A 198 -10.64 6.81 -0.12
C THR A 198 -11.63 6.71 -1.27
N PHE A 199 -11.22 7.18 -2.45
CA PHE A 199 -11.97 7.04 -3.70
C PHE A 199 -11.00 6.72 -4.83
N ILE A 200 -10.91 5.46 -5.22
CA ILE A 200 -10.01 5.00 -6.28
C ILE A 200 -10.80 4.81 -7.55
N VAL A 201 -10.38 5.47 -8.62
CA VAL A 201 -10.97 5.27 -9.97
C VAL A 201 -10.03 4.41 -10.78
N GLU A 202 -10.60 3.40 -11.43
CA GLU A 202 -9.86 2.45 -12.26
C GLU A 202 -10.59 2.20 -13.60
N MET A 203 -9.81 2.01 -14.66
CA MET A 203 -10.32 1.68 -15.98
C MET A 203 -9.25 0.98 -16.84
N PRO A 204 -9.64 0.22 -17.87
CA PRO A 204 -8.70 -0.29 -18.87
C PRO A 204 -7.93 0.83 -19.57
N ASP A 205 -6.66 0.59 -19.92
CA ASP A 205 -5.80 1.59 -20.60
C ASP A 205 -6.43 2.13 -21.88
N ARG A 206 -7.13 1.27 -22.63
CA ARG A 206 -7.87 1.69 -23.84
C ARG A 206 -8.97 2.72 -23.55
N VAL A 207 -9.68 2.60 -22.41
CA VAL A 207 -10.73 3.55 -21.99
C VAL A 207 -10.08 4.86 -21.54
N TRP A 208 -9.01 4.77 -20.78
CA TRP A 208 -8.23 5.92 -20.32
C TRP A 208 -7.72 6.77 -21.51
N ARG A 209 -7.17 6.13 -22.56
CA ARG A 209 -6.71 6.82 -23.77
C ARG A 209 -7.86 7.41 -24.56
N ALA A 210 -8.94 6.62 -24.79
CA ALA A 210 -10.10 7.08 -25.56
C ALA A 210 -10.80 8.27 -24.89
N ALA A 211 -10.84 8.33 -23.57
CA ALA A 211 -11.37 9.46 -22.82
C ALA A 211 -10.43 10.69 -22.79
N GLY A 212 -9.20 10.58 -23.33
CA GLY A 212 -8.26 11.68 -23.46
C GLY A 212 -7.47 12.01 -22.18
N PHE A 213 -7.46 11.15 -21.18
CA PHE A 213 -6.74 11.38 -19.92
C PHE A 213 -5.23 11.61 -20.10
N GLU A 214 -4.64 11.14 -21.21
CA GLU A 214 -3.23 11.31 -21.53
C GLU A 214 -2.81 12.78 -21.62
N THR A 215 -3.73 13.65 -22.05
CA THR A 215 -3.47 15.08 -22.27
C THR A 215 -4.13 15.99 -21.23
N MET A 216 -4.94 15.44 -20.33
CA MET A 216 -5.61 16.20 -19.29
C MET A 216 -4.65 16.68 -18.21
N SER A 217 -4.87 17.93 -17.74
CA SER A 217 -4.26 18.35 -16.48
C SER A 217 -4.83 17.53 -15.31
N LYS A 218 -4.19 17.61 -14.17
CA LYS A 218 -4.68 16.98 -12.92
C LYS A 218 -6.11 17.40 -12.58
N GLU A 219 -6.36 18.67 -12.64
CA GLU A 219 -7.66 19.28 -12.31
C GLU A 219 -8.74 18.84 -13.32
N GLN A 220 -8.39 18.77 -14.61
CA GLN A 220 -9.29 18.27 -15.65
C GLN A 220 -9.62 16.79 -15.45
N ALA A 221 -8.63 15.98 -15.10
CA ALA A 221 -8.84 14.54 -14.84
C ALA A 221 -9.73 14.30 -13.60
N ILE A 222 -9.53 15.07 -12.53
CA ILE A 222 -10.38 15.03 -11.33
C ILE A 222 -11.81 15.46 -11.68
N ALA A 223 -11.98 16.57 -12.37
CA ALA A 223 -13.31 17.05 -12.78
C ALA A 223 -14.04 16.07 -13.70
N TYR A 224 -13.30 15.35 -14.56
CA TYR A 224 -13.88 14.28 -15.37
C TYR A 224 -14.39 13.13 -14.49
N CYS A 225 -13.60 12.67 -13.52
CA CYS A 225 -14.02 11.65 -12.56
C CYS A 225 -15.24 12.11 -11.74
N GLU A 226 -15.27 13.36 -11.26
CA GLU A 226 -16.42 13.96 -10.56
C GLU A 226 -17.67 13.97 -11.43
N LYS A 227 -17.55 14.28 -12.72
CA LYS A 227 -18.66 14.25 -13.66
C LYS A 227 -19.25 12.83 -13.79
N ILE A 228 -18.40 11.79 -13.91
CA ILE A 228 -18.84 10.41 -14.08
C ILE A 228 -19.44 9.84 -12.79
N PHE A 229 -18.80 10.09 -11.66
CA PHE A 229 -19.17 9.49 -10.37
C PHE A 229 -19.95 10.43 -9.44
N GLY A 230 -20.34 11.62 -9.89
CA GLY A 230 -20.96 12.66 -9.07
C GLY A 230 -22.16 12.24 -8.26
N ARG A 231 -22.99 11.30 -8.80
CA ARG A 231 -24.17 10.77 -8.09
C ARG A 231 -23.84 9.99 -6.81
N TYR A 232 -22.58 9.57 -6.64
CA TYR A 232 -22.11 8.87 -5.44
C TYR A 232 -21.41 9.78 -4.45
N LEU A 233 -21.11 11.02 -4.85
CA LEU A 233 -20.31 11.96 -4.07
C LEU A 233 -21.16 12.91 -3.21
N ASP A 234 -22.50 12.93 -3.36
CA ASP A 234 -23.43 13.82 -2.64
C ASP A 234 -22.97 15.28 -2.63
N GLY A 235 -22.42 15.76 -3.75
CA GLY A 235 -21.91 17.13 -3.90
C GLY A 235 -20.52 17.39 -3.32
N HIS A 236 -19.86 16.38 -2.76
CA HIS A 236 -18.47 16.50 -2.32
C HIS A 236 -17.49 16.38 -3.48
N SER A 237 -16.37 17.11 -3.39
CA SER A 237 -15.31 17.05 -4.39
C SER A 237 -14.36 15.87 -4.16
N LEU A 238 -13.65 15.51 -5.23
CA LEU A 238 -12.52 14.59 -5.18
C LEU A 238 -11.21 15.34 -4.93
N MET A 239 -10.34 14.77 -4.14
CA MET A 239 -9.07 15.35 -3.71
C MET A 239 -7.90 14.45 -4.07
N SER A 240 -6.74 15.05 -4.38
CA SER A 240 -5.48 14.32 -4.56
C SER A 240 -4.44 14.85 -3.58
N ASN A 241 -3.73 13.95 -2.90
CA ASN A 241 -2.63 14.29 -1.99
C ASN A 241 -1.24 13.93 -2.55
N ALA A 242 -1.15 13.57 -3.83
CA ALA A 242 0.08 13.10 -4.47
C ALA A 242 1.02 14.23 -4.95
N THR A 243 0.87 15.46 -4.45
CA THR A 243 1.51 16.67 -5.01
C THR A 243 3.02 16.80 -4.73
N HIS A 244 3.57 16.10 -3.75
CA HIS A 244 4.94 16.31 -3.27
C HIS A 244 5.85 15.09 -3.38
N LEU A 245 5.32 13.96 -3.84
CA LEU A 245 6.13 12.77 -4.03
C LEU A 245 6.62 12.65 -5.47
N ARG A 246 7.89 12.29 -5.62
CA ARG A 246 8.61 12.17 -6.89
C ARG A 246 7.75 11.57 -8.00
N GLY A 247 7.47 12.39 -9.03
CA GLY A 247 6.88 11.91 -10.27
C GLY A 247 5.56 11.16 -10.07
N SER A 248 4.74 11.56 -9.10
CA SER A 248 3.44 10.95 -8.87
C SER A 248 2.61 11.12 -10.11
N ALA A 249 2.71 10.13 -10.99
CA ALA A 249 1.74 9.98 -12.06
C ALA A 249 0.38 9.94 -11.37
N GLN A 250 -0.54 10.77 -11.80
CA GLN A 250 -1.90 10.73 -11.29
C GLN A 250 -2.51 9.37 -11.57
N TRP A 251 -2.20 8.82 -12.73
CA TRP A 251 -2.66 7.53 -13.22
C TRP A 251 -1.51 6.54 -13.23
N ILE A 252 -1.70 5.44 -12.53
CA ILE A 252 -0.71 4.39 -12.33
C ILE A 252 -1.23 3.11 -12.97
N GLN A 253 -0.35 2.35 -13.62
CA GLN A 253 -0.61 0.96 -13.98
C GLN A 253 -0.08 0.07 -12.85
N PHE A 254 -0.84 -0.97 -12.50
CA PHE A 254 -0.49 -1.87 -11.42
C PHE A 254 0.41 -3.01 -11.94
N PRO A 255 1.69 -3.09 -11.53
CA PRO A 255 2.52 -4.23 -11.83
C PRO A 255 2.27 -5.36 -10.83
N ARG A 256 1.92 -6.53 -11.35
CA ARG A 256 1.93 -7.76 -10.57
C ARG A 256 3.38 -8.25 -10.51
N VAL A 257 3.87 -8.45 -9.32
CA VAL A 257 5.20 -9.01 -9.05
C VAL A 257 5.04 -10.35 -8.36
N VAL A 258 5.72 -11.36 -8.88
CA VAL A 258 5.85 -12.68 -8.25
C VAL A 258 7.29 -13.14 -8.41
N CYS A 259 7.99 -13.36 -7.30
CA CYS A 259 9.35 -13.90 -7.32
C CYS A 259 9.34 -15.41 -7.07
N GLU A 260 10.07 -16.17 -7.87
CA GLU A 260 10.20 -17.63 -7.66
C GLU A 260 10.98 -17.96 -6.38
N SER A 261 11.96 -17.14 -6.05
CA SER A 261 12.72 -17.21 -4.80
C SER A 261 12.65 -15.87 -4.08
N TRP A 262 12.63 -15.91 -2.77
CA TRP A 262 12.65 -14.70 -1.94
C TRP A 262 13.98 -14.52 -1.20
N VAL A 263 14.88 -15.48 -1.31
CA VAL A 263 16.15 -15.50 -0.58
C VAL A 263 17.32 -15.49 -1.56
N HIS A 264 18.21 -14.52 -1.38
CA HIS A 264 19.50 -14.47 -2.04
C HIS A 264 20.60 -14.78 -1.03
N TYR A 265 21.40 -15.80 -1.32
CA TYR A 265 22.66 -16.04 -0.61
C TYR A 265 23.78 -15.45 -1.44
N GLY A 266 24.56 -14.53 -0.88
CA GLY A 266 25.70 -13.94 -1.54
C GLY A 266 26.71 -15.02 -2.00
N GLY A 267 27.57 -14.69 -2.97
CA GLY A 267 28.60 -15.57 -3.49
C GLY A 267 29.52 -16.17 -2.41
N LYS A 268 30.55 -16.95 -2.78
CA LYS A 268 31.38 -17.77 -1.88
C LYS A 268 31.87 -17.08 -0.61
N ASP A 269 32.00 -15.73 -0.64
CA ASP A 269 32.53 -14.92 0.46
C ASP A 269 31.41 -14.16 1.22
N ARG A 270 30.16 -14.20 0.74
CA ARG A 270 29.05 -13.47 1.35
C ARG A 270 28.12 -14.44 2.10
N ARG A 271 28.09 -14.28 3.43
CA ARG A 271 27.31 -15.14 4.32
C ARG A 271 25.95 -14.57 4.67
N THR A 272 25.72 -13.26 4.46
CA THR A 272 24.49 -12.59 4.84
C THR A 272 23.37 -12.89 3.84
N PRO A 273 22.29 -13.58 4.25
CA PRO A 273 21.11 -13.74 3.41
C PRO A 273 20.39 -12.41 3.25
N ILE A 274 19.89 -12.16 2.03
CA ILE A 274 19.02 -11.03 1.71
C ILE A 274 17.66 -11.58 1.35
N VAL A 275 16.65 -11.23 2.13
CA VAL A 275 15.28 -11.76 2.00
C VAL A 275 14.36 -10.65 1.50
N LEU A 276 13.67 -10.87 0.38
CA LEU A 276 12.61 -9.97 -0.09
C LEU A 276 11.38 -10.09 0.79
N MET A 277 10.71 -8.95 1.04
CA MET A 277 9.47 -8.91 1.81
C MET A 277 8.51 -7.83 1.29
N GLY A 278 7.20 -8.06 1.45
CA GLY A 278 6.16 -7.14 0.99
C GLY A 278 6.16 -7.01 -0.53
N ASP A 279 5.87 -5.82 -1.05
CA ASP A 279 5.78 -5.55 -2.49
C ASP A 279 7.10 -5.79 -3.25
N ALA A 280 8.23 -5.85 -2.55
CA ALA A 280 9.49 -6.23 -3.15
C ALA A 280 9.50 -7.71 -3.60
N ALA A 281 8.81 -8.58 -2.87
CA ALA A 281 8.73 -10.02 -3.13
C ALA A 281 7.52 -10.41 -3.97
N HIS A 282 6.36 -9.85 -3.63
CA HIS A 282 5.07 -10.23 -4.19
C HIS A 282 4.05 -9.09 -4.06
N THR A 283 3.24 -8.90 -5.08
CA THR A 283 2.12 -7.93 -5.02
C THR A 283 0.79 -8.61 -5.25
N ALA A 284 -0.25 -8.18 -4.52
CA ALA A 284 -1.64 -8.47 -4.80
C ALA A 284 -2.34 -7.22 -5.30
N HIS A 285 -3.45 -7.37 -6.02
CA HIS A 285 -4.23 -6.20 -6.44
C HIS A 285 -4.81 -5.50 -5.22
N PHE A 286 -4.65 -4.18 -5.14
CA PHE A 286 -5.00 -3.37 -3.96
C PHE A 286 -6.49 -3.43 -3.58
N SER A 287 -7.40 -3.71 -4.52
CA SER A 287 -8.84 -3.84 -4.24
C SER A 287 -9.23 -5.11 -3.46
N ILE A 288 -8.31 -6.06 -3.27
CA ILE A 288 -8.59 -7.30 -2.55
C ILE A 288 -8.43 -7.10 -1.03
N GLY A 289 -7.67 -6.12 -0.59
CA GLY A 289 -7.43 -5.84 0.84
C GLY A 289 -6.58 -6.89 1.57
N SER A 290 -5.86 -7.73 0.84
CA SER A 290 -5.03 -8.83 1.39
C SER A 290 -3.60 -8.84 0.88
N GLY A 291 -3.12 -7.68 0.42
CA GLY A 291 -1.74 -7.48 -0.06
C GLY A 291 -0.78 -7.11 1.05
#